data_fdb56280691afd3676cea33dc4e08829
#
_entry.id   fdb56280691afd3676cea33dc4e08829
#
_cell.length_a   1.000
_cell.length_b   1.000
_cell.length_c   1.000
_cell.angle_alpha   90.00
_cell.angle_beta   90.00
_cell.angle_gamma   90.00
#
_symmetry.space_group_name_H-M   'P 1'
#
loop_
_entity.id
_entity.type
_entity.pdbx_description
1 polymer ?
#
loop_
_entity_poly.entity_id
_entity_poly.type
_entity_poly.pdbx_seq_one_letter_code
_entity_poly.pdbx_strand_id
1 'polypeptide(L)'
;TLATWVLTAVGVFGDVACITVAPIALQMAKRAGYHKMGVLMAQLGAVRAGNVMSPNPNDIAAAEGFGVPLTSIIAVGIIPAVVALIVTSLLAYHLRMRGTEIADSDVNTVDSKDLPPLWAALAGPFVTIAILVLRPIAGITIDPLIALPVGGIVGTIAMGKTKEMGHYFTAGLAKMSGVAMLLVGTGALAGIISNSSLKD
;
A
#
# COMPACT_ATOMS: atom_id res chain seq x y z
N THR A 1 11.54 6.30 0.79
CA THR A 1 11.44 4.93 0.26
C THR A 1 10.93 3.95 1.32
N LEU A 2 11.69 3.74 2.45
CA LEU A 2 11.31 2.74 3.47
C LEU A 2 9.93 2.97 4.09
N ALA A 3 9.59 4.20 4.49
CA ALA A 3 8.30 4.50 5.11
C ALA A 3 7.12 4.14 4.17
N THR A 4 7.20 4.53 2.91
CA THR A 4 6.19 4.20 1.89
C THR A 4 6.10 2.69 1.66
N TRP A 5 7.25 2.02 1.57
CA TRP A 5 7.31 0.57 1.40
C TRP A 5 6.66 -0.17 2.56
N VAL A 6 6.97 0.20 3.81
CA VAL A 6 6.37 -0.42 5.02
C VAL A 6 4.85 -0.24 5.01
N LEU A 7 4.34 0.97 4.73
CA LEU A 7 2.90 1.22 4.67
C LEU A 7 2.22 0.34 3.61
N THR A 8 2.80 0.24 2.41
CA THR A 8 2.21 -0.60 1.35
C THR A 8 2.38 -2.09 1.64
N ALA A 9 3.48 -2.52 2.24
CA ALA A 9 3.69 -3.91 2.62
C ALA A 9 2.68 -4.43 3.65
N VAL A 10 2.17 -3.56 4.54
CA VAL A 10 1.09 -3.91 5.49
C VAL A 10 -0.32 -3.77 4.90
N GLY A 11 -0.44 -3.46 3.61
CA GLY A 11 -1.72 -3.42 2.91
C GLY A 11 -2.33 -2.02 2.75
N VAL A 12 -1.63 -0.96 3.13
CA VAL A 12 -2.10 0.41 2.84
C VAL A 12 -2.06 0.65 1.34
N PHE A 13 -3.16 1.15 0.79
CA PHE A 13 -3.27 1.44 -0.63
C PHE A 13 -2.19 2.43 -1.08
N GLY A 14 -1.54 2.15 -2.22
CA GLY A 14 -0.36 2.87 -2.66
C GLY A 14 -0.50 4.38 -2.75
N ASP A 15 -1.64 4.86 -3.27
CA ASP A 15 -1.92 6.30 -3.36
C ASP A 15 -2.02 6.95 -1.97
N VAL A 16 -2.64 6.25 -1.01
CA VAL A 16 -2.75 6.72 0.38
C VAL A 16 -1.37 6.76 1.03
N ALA A 17 -0.56 5.73 0.83
CA ALA A 17 0.82 5.69 1.34
C ALA A 17 1.66 6.84 0.75
N CYS A 18 1.53 7.10 -0.57
CA CYS A 18 2.20 8.23 -1.21
C CYS A 18 1.77 9.57 -0.63
N ILE A 19 0.47 9.84 -0.56
CA ILE A 19 -0.07 11.11 -0.04
C ILE A 19 0.36 11.32 1.42
N THR A 20 0.38 10.26 2.21
CA THR A 20 0.76 10.32 3.63
C THR A 20 2.24 10.63 3.83
N VAL A 21 3.11 10.00 3.03
CA VAL A 21 4.57 10.12 3.21
C VAL A 21 5.15 11.28 2.40
N ALA A 22 4.50 11.71 1.31
CA ALA A 22 5.02 12.73 0.41
C ALA A 22 5.41 14.05 1.11
N PRO A 23 4.62 14.64 2.02
CA PRO A 23 4.98 15.89 2.69
C PRO A 23 6.30 15.75 3.47
N ILE A 24 6.46 14.65 4.20
CA ILE A 24 7.66 14.36 4.99
C ILE A 24 8.85 14.11 4.05
N ALA A 25 8.64 13.30 3.00
CA ALA A 25 9.68 12.98 2.02
C ALA A 25 10.17 14.23 1.27
N LEU A 26 9.26 15.11 0.85
CA LEU A 26 9.58 16.39 0.20
C LEU A 26 10.37 17.30 1.15
N GLN A 27 9.93 17.42 2.40
CA GLN A 27 10.63 18.24 3.40
C GLN A 27 12.04 17.74 3.67
N MET A 28 12.22 16.41 3.81
CA MET A 28 13.54 15.81 4.02
C MET A 28 14.44 16.00 2.79
N ALA A 29 13.90 15.77 1.58
CA ALA A 29 14.62 15.92 0.33
C ALA A 29 15.06 17.37 0.11
N LYS A 30 14.17 18.34 0.39
CA LYS A 30 14.50 19.77 0.32
C LYS A 30 15.66 20.14 1.26
N ARG A 31 15.62 19.67 2.51
CA ARG A 31 16.70 19.88 3.47
C ARG A 31 18.03 19.27 3.02
N ALA A 32 17.97 18.16 2.27
CA ALA A 32 19.14 17.49 1.70
C ALA A 32 19.59 18.08 0.36
N GLY A 33 18.92 19.11 -0.17
CA GLY A 33 19.21 19.70 -1.47
C GLY A 33 18.86 18.79 -2.66
N TYR A 34 17.91 17.86 -2.49
CA TYR A 34 17.49 16.94 -3.55
C TYR A 34 16.33 17.52 -4.35
N HIS A 35 16.17 17.02 -5.58
CA HIS A 35 15.13 17.44 -6.52
C HIS A 35 13.93 16.48 -6.51
N LYS A 36 12.81 16.90 -7.14
CA LYS A 36 11.54 16.16 -7.14
C LYS A 36 11.62 14.75 -7.74
N MET A 37 12.49 14.54 -8.75
CA MET A 37 12.57 13.24 -9.43
C MET A 37 13.05 12.12 -8.48
N GLY A 38 14.01 12.40 -7.61
CA GLY A 38 14.45 11.44 -6.59
C GLY A 38 13.34 11.05 -5.62
N VAL A 39 12.53 12.04 -5.18
CA VAL A 39 11.38 11.79 -4.29
C VAL A 39 10.31 10.98 -5.00
N LEU A 40 9.96 11.34 -6.24
CA LEU A 40 8.98 10.64 -7.05
C LEU A 40 9.38 9.17 -7.25
N MET A 41 10.63 8.92 -7.63
CA MET A 41 11.14 7.57 -7.80
C MET A 41 11.13 6.78 -6.49
N ALA A 42 11.52 7.40 -5.38
CA ALA A 42 11.50 6.80 -4.05
C ALA A 42 10.08 6.38 -3.61
N GLN A 43 9.08 7.20 -3.91
CA GLN A 43 7.69 6.94 -3.55
C GLN A 43 7.06 5.86 -4.43
N LEU A 44 7.07 6.06 -5.76
CA LEU A 44 6.43 5.14 -6.70
C LEU A 44 7.05 3.75 -6.68
N GLY A 45 8.38 3.68 -6.62
CA GLY A 45 9.07 2.39 -6.57
C GLY A 45 8.85 1.67 -5.25
N ALA A 46 8.79 2.40 -4.12
CA ALA A 46 8.48 1.81 -2.82
C ALA A 46 7.05 1.24 -2.78
N VAL A 47 6.06 1.94 -3.35
CA VAL A 47 4.70 1.44 -3.49
C VAL A 47 4.68 0.13 -4.28
N ARG A 48 5.35 0.09 -5.42
CA ARG A 48 5.38 -1.13 -6.25
C ARG A 48 6.07 -2.29 -5.54
N ALA A 49 7.20 -2.02 -4.88
CA ALA A 49 7.90 -3.02 -4.10
C ALA A 49 7.06 -3.56 -2.93
N GLY A 50 6.31 -2.71 -2.23
CA GLY A 50 5.46 -3.14 -1.13
C GLY A 50 4.22 -3.90 -1.58
N ASN A 51 3.61 -3.51 -2.70
CA ASN A 51 2.41 -4.15 -3.21
C ASN A 51 2.61 -5.63 -3.56
N VAL A 52 3.79 -6.02 -4.02
CA VAL A 52 4.07 -7.43 -4.41
C VAL A 52 4.04 -8.40 -3.23
N MET A 53 4.09 -7.91 -2.00
CA MET A 53 4.10 -8.73 -0.78
C MET A 53 3.04 -8.30 0.24
N SER A 54 1.95 -7.72 -0.20
CA SER A 54 0.95 -7.16 0.71
C SER A 54 -0.45 -7.74 0.46
N PRO A 55 -1.33 -7.74 1.46
CA PRO A 55 -2.71 -8.17 1.29
C PRO A 55 -3.54 -7.12 0.52
N ASN A 56 -3.13 -6.78 -0.68
CA ASN A 56 -3.81 -5.83 -1.56
C ASN A 56 -4.74 -6.57 -2.55
N PRO A 57 -5.67 -5.87 -3.20
CA PRO A 57 -6.62 -6.48 -4.13
C PRO A 57 -5.99 -7.27 -5.29
N ASN A 58 -4.79 -6.85 -5.76
CA ASN A 58 -4.12 -7.56 -6.86
C ASN A 58 -3.60 -8.93 -6.42
N ASP A 59 -2.99 -8.99 -5.22
CA ASP A 59 -2.47 -10.24 -4.66
C ASP A 59 -3.60 -11.18 -4.25
N ILE A 60 -4.74 -10.62 -3.76
CA ILE A 60 -5.96 -11.39 -3.48
C ILE A 60 -6.49 -12.01 -4.78
N ALA A 61 -6.65 -11.21 -5.84
CA ALA A 61 -7.12 -11.70 -7.14
C ALA A 61 -6.15 -12.74 -7.75
N ALA A 62 -4.85 -12.55 -7.60
CA ALA A 62 -3.85 -13.53 -8.03
C ALA A 62 -3.97 -14.84 -7.23
N ALA A 63 -4.14 -14.77 -5.92
CA ALA A 63 -4.33 -15.94 -5.06
C ALA A 63 -5.57 -16.74 -5.48
N GLU A 64 -6.68 -16.06 -5.74
CA GLU A 64 -7.91 -16.68 -6.25
C GLU A 64 -7.70 -17.28 -7.64
N GLY A 65 -7.09 -16.54 -8.57
CA GLY A 65 -6.85 -16.98 -9.94
C GLY A 65 -5.95 -18.22 -10.04
N PHE A 66 -4.96 -18.33 -9.16
CA PHE A 66 -4.06 -19.50 -9.09
C PHE A 66 -4.58 -20.60 -8.16
N GLY A 67 -5.66 -20.38 -7.42
CA GLY A 67 -6.19 -21.34 -6.45
C GLY A 67 -5.23 -21.61 -5.28
N VAL A 68 -4.43 -20.63 -4.90
CA VAL A 68 -3.45 -20.74 -3.80
C VAL A 68 -3.79 -19.79 -2.65
N PRO A 69 -3.33 -20.07 -1.43
CA PRO A 69 -3.51 -19.16 -0.32
C PRO A 69 -2.84 -17.80 -0.56
N LEU A 70 -3.47 -16.70 -0.15
CA LEU A 70 -2.89 -15.36 -0.19
C LEU A 70 -1.52 -15.29 0.50
N THR A 71 -1.36 -15.99 1.62
CA THR A 71 -0.08 -16.07 2.34
C THR A 71 1.05 -16.67 1.51
N SER A 72 0.74 -17.57 0.56
CA SER A 72 1.73 -18.12 -0.38
C SER A 72 2.17 -17.08 -1.39
N ILE A 73 1.25 -16.28 -1.93
CA ILE A 73 1.57 -15.16 -2.83
C ILE A 73 2.46 -14.15 -2.11
N ILE A 74 2.07 -13.74 -0.91
CA ILE A 74 2.86 -12.80 -0.09
C ILE A 74 4.25 -13.34 0.19
N ALA A 75 4.38 -14.61 0.60
CA ALA A 75 5.67 -15.23 0.92
C ALA A 75 6.62 -15.27 -0.29
N VAL A 76 6.11 -15.66 -1.46
CA VAL A 76 6.90 -15.65 -2.71
C VAL A 76 7.24 -14.22 -3.14
N GLY A 77 6.35 -13.27 -2.88
CA GLY A 77 6.51 -11.85 -3.16
C GLY A 77 7.64 -11.16 -2.36
N ILE A 78 8.07 -11.71 -1.22
CA ILE A 78 9.09 -11.09 -0.37
C ILE A 78 10.42 -10.87 -1.13
N ILE A 79 10.90 -11.88 -1.85
CA ILE A 79 12.18 -11.78 -2.56
C ILE A 79 12.15 -10.70 -3.64
N PRO A 80 11.20 -10.71 -4.61
CA PRO A 80 11.11 -9.64 -5.60
C PRO A 80 10.82 -8.27 -4.96
N ALA A 81 10.08 -8.20 -3.86
CA ALA A 81 9.83 -6.95 -3.14
C ALA A 81 11.12 -6.34 -2.58
N VAL A 82 11.98 -7.15 -1.95
CA VAL A 82 13.28 -6.69 -1.42
C VAL A 82 14.20 -6.25 -2.55
N VAL A 83 14.28 -7.03 -3.64
CA VAL A 83 15.08 -6.65 -4.82
C VAL A 83 14.57 -5.33 -5.41
N ALA A 84 13.25 -5.19 -5.59
CA ALA A 84 12.63 -3.97 -6.08
C ALA A 84 12.88 -2.77 -5.16
N LEU A 85 12.87 -2.96 -3.84
CA LEU A 85 13.20 -1.92 -2.86
C LEU A 85 14.64 -1.45 -2.98
N ILE A 86 15.59 -2.38 -3.15
CA ILE A 86 17.01 -2.05 -3.34
C ILE A 86 17.19 -1.27 -4.64
N VAL A 87 16.69 -1.80 -5.76
CA VAL A 87 16.77 -1.15 -7.07
C VAL A 87 16.15 0.24 -7.05
N THR A 88 14.96 0.37 -6.47
CA THR A 88 14.27 1.66 -6.31
C THR A 88 15.09 2.65 -5.48
N SER A 89 15.70 2.20 -4.39
CA SER A 89 16.53 3.07 -3.55
C SER A 89 17.76 3.56 -4.27
N LEU A 90 18.41 2.69 -5.06
CA LEU A 90 19.55 3.06 -5.90
C LEU A 90 19.15 4.04 -7.01
N LEU A 91 18.03 3.80 -7.69
CA LEU A 91 17.51 4.70 -8.71
C LEU A 91 17.11 6.06 -8.14
N ALA A 92 16.43 6.09 -7.00
CA ALA A 92 16.07 7.33 -6.31
C ALA A 92 17.32 8.13 -5.92
N TYR A 93 18.35 7.44 -5.42
CA TYR A 93 19.64 8.08 -5.12
C TYR A 93 20.33 8.61 -6.37
N HIS A 94 20.35 7.85 -7.46
CA HIS A 94 20.95 8.28 -8.74
C HIS A 94 20.21 9.48 -9.34
N LEU A 95 18.88 9.50 -9.22
CA LEU A 95 18.03 10.56 -9.78
C LEU A 95 17.79 11.73 -8.81
N ARG A 96 18.41 11.73 -7.63
CA ARG A 96 18.14 12.73 -6.56
C ARG A 96 18.41 14.19 -6.95
N MET A 97 19.29 14.40 -7.93
CA MET A 97 19.65 15.73 -8.45
C MET A 97 18.98 16.04 -9.79
N ARG A 98 17.98 15.24 -10.19
CA ARG A 98 17.26 15.43 -11.46
C ARG A 98 15.84 15.94 -11.24
N GLY A 99 15.31 16.62 -12.27
CA GLY A 99 14.00 17.25 -12.22
C GLY A 99 14.05 18.67 -11.67
N THR A 100 12.89 19.21 -11.33
CA THR A 100 12.77 20.56 -10.75
C THR A 100 13.12 20.54 -9.27
N GLU A 101 13.64 21.67 -8.77
CA GLU A 101 13.86 21.88 -7.35
C GLU A 101 12.54 21.85 -6.56
N ILE A 102 12.64 21.53 -5.29
CA ILE A 102 11.49 21.49 -4.39
C ILE A 102 11.25 22.90 -3.85
N ALA A 103 10.18 23.54 -4.32
CA ALA A 103 9.79 24.88 -3.88
C ALA A 103 9.21 24.85 -2.45
N ASP A 104 9.13 26.03 -1.79
CA ASP A 104 8.46 26.15 -0.49
C ASP A 104 6.97 25.81 -0.55
N SER A 105 6.33 26.08 -1.67
CA SER A 105 4.94 25.73 -1.93
C SER A 105 4.67 24.23 -2.04
N ASP A 106 5.69 23.42 -2.31
CA ASP A 106 5.55 21.95 -2.39
C ASP A 106 5.59 21.28 -1.01
N VAL A 107 6.05 22.01 0.01
CA VAL A 107 6.23 21.51 1.37
C VAL A 107 5.10 21.99 2.24
N ASN A 108 4.00 21.23 2.29
CA ASN A 108 2.95 21.46 3.27
C ASN A 108 3.45 21.07 4.66
N THR A 109 3.46 22.01 5.59
CA THR A 109 3.66 21.72 7.02
C THR A 109 2.39 21.05 7.53
N VAL A 110 2.41 19.73 7.64
CA VAL A 110 1.38 19.02 8.41
C VAL A 110 1.64 19.35 9.88
N ASP A 111 0.66 19.94 10.52
CA ASP A 111 0.76 20.28 11.96
C ASP A 111 0.78 18.95 12.73
N SER A 112 1.90 18.65 13.37
CA SER A 112 2.10 17.37 14.07
C SER A 112 1.25 17.22 15.34
N LYS A 113 0.51 18.26 15.72
CA LYS A 113 -0.31 18.28 16.94
C LYS A 113 -1.57 17.40 16.84
N ASP A 114 -2.06 17.17 15.62
CA ASP A 114 -3.30 16.42 15.38
C ASP A 114 -3.06 14.96 14.96
N LEU A 115 -1.81 14.51 14.94
CA LEU A 115 -1.48 13.16 14.56
C LEU A 115 -1.68 12.18 15.73
N PRO A 116 -2.34 11.02 15.49
CA PRO A 116 -2.46 9.99 16.51
C PRO A 116 -1.07 9.43 16.88
N PRO A 117 -0.91 8.91 18.10
CA PRO A 117 0.36 8.30 18.50
C PRO A 117 0.68 7.09 17.60
N LEU A 118 1.95 6.86 17.34
CA LEU A 118 2.43 5.85 16.40
C LEU A 118 1.86 4.44 16.67
N TRP A 119 1.76 4.04 17.95
CA TRP A 119 1.20 2.75 18.33
C TRP A 119 -0.27 2.60 17.91
N ALA A 120 -1.07 3.66 18.01
CA ALA A 120 -2.47 3.65 17.59
C ALA A 120 -2.61 3.56 16.07
N ALA A 121 -1.74 4.26 15.32
CA ALA A 121 -1.71 4.17 13.87
C ALA A 121 -1.28 2.78 13.36
N LEU A 122 -0.42 2.09 14.09
CA LEU A 122 0.05 0.74 13.76
C LEU A 122 -0.91 -0.38 14.22
N ALA A 123 -1.83 -0.11 15.14
CA ALA A 123 -2.72 -1.12 15.72
C ALA A 123 -3.56 -1.86 14.65
N GLY A 124 -4.14 -1.13 13.70
CA GLY A 124 -4.94 -1.71 12.61
C GLY A 124 -4.14 -2.65 11.71
N PRO A 125 -3.06 -2.18 11.07
CA PRO A 125 -2.17 -3.03 10.28
C PRO A 125 -1.64 -4.24 11.05
N PHE A 126 -1.24 -4.04 12.30
CA PHE A 126 -0.71 -5.14 13.13
C PHE A 126 -1.74 -6.23 13.36
N VAL A 127 -2.99 -5.87 13.71
CA VAL A 127 -4.09 -6.83 13.91
C VAL A 127 -4.41 -7.56 12.59
N THR A 128 -4.45 -6.86 11.47
CA THR A 128 -4.67 -7.48 10.16
C THR A 128 -3.60 -8.54 9.86
N ILE A 129 -2.33 -8.18 10.02
CA ILE A 129 -1.22 -9.12 9.80
C ILE A 129 -1.29 -10.30 10.78
N ALA A 130 -1.55 -10.04 12.07
CA ALA A 130 -1.66 -11.08 13.07
C ALA A 130 -2.76 -12.10 12.71
N ILE A 131 -3.92 -11.64 12.24
CA ILE A 131 -5.02 -12.51 11.80
C ILE A 131 -4.60 -13.35 10.57
N LEU A 132 -3.96 -12.74 9.57
CA LEU A 132 -3.53 -13.45 8.36
C LEU A 132 -2.42 -14.47 8.64
N VAL A 133 -1.55 -14.18 9.59
CA VAL A 133 -0.44 -15.08 10.02
C VAL A 133 -0.92 -16.28 10.85
N LEU A 134 -2.16 -16.26 11.38
CA LEU A 134 -2.72 -17.43 12.08
C LEU A 134 -2.80 -18.66 11.18
N ARG A 135 -2.94 -18.52 9.87
CA ARG A 135 -2.98 -19.66 8.94
C ARG A 135 -1.69 -20.47 8.94
N PRO A 136 -0.50 -19.91 8.69
CA PRO A 136 0.73 -20.69 8.67
C PRO A 136 1.17 -21.17 10.06
N ILE A 137 0.74 -20.51 11.16
CA ILE A 137 1.15 -20.86 12.51
C ILE A 137 0.19 -21.87 13.16
N ALA A 138 -1.13 -21.61 13.06
CA ALA A 138 -2.15 -22.36 13.79
C ALA A 138 -3.09 -23.15 12.87
N GLY A 139 -2.93 -23.07 11.55
CA GLY A 139 -3.82 -23.72 10.59
C GLY A 139 -5.23 -23.07 10.50
N ILE A 140 -5.44 -21.95 11.19
CA ILE A 140 -6.73 -21.25 11.21
C ILE A 140 -6.81 -20.34 9.97
N THR A 141 -7.72 -20.64 9.05
CA THR A 141 -7.93 -19.84 7.83
C THR A 141 -8.98 -18.78 8.08
N ILE A 142 -8.56 -17.52 8.11
CA ILE A 142 -9.48 -16.37 8.13
C ILE A 142 -9.37 -15.68 6.78
N ASP A 143 -10.53 -15.40 6.18
CA ASP A 143 -10.62 -14.72 4.89
C ASP A 143 -10.08 -13.29 5.02
N PRO A 144 -9.23 -12.81 4.08
CA PRO A 144 -8.78 -11.42 4.02
C PRO A 144 -9.91 -10.41 4.00
N LEU A 145 -11.08 -10.77 3.43
CA LEU A 145 -12.30 -9.94 3.45
C LEU A 145 -12.84 -9.70 4.87
N ILE A 146 -12.47 -10.53 5.83
CA ILE A 146 -12.79 -10.36 7.25
C ILE A 146 -11.62 -9.68 7.98
N ALA A 147 -10.39 -10.14 7.73
CA ALA A 147 -9.20 -9.65 8.42
C ALA A 147 -8.95 -8.15 8.20
N LEU A 148 -9.13 -7.65 6.97
CA LEU A 148 -8.90 -6.25 6.62
C LEU A 148 -9.90 -5.29 7.29
N PRO A 149 -11.24 -5.52 7.23
CA PRO A 149 -12.21 -4.70 7.98
C PRO A 149 -12.00 -4.74 9.49
N VAL A 150 -11.70 -5.90 10.07
CA VAL A 150 -11.41 -6.02 11.51
C VAL A 150 -10.21 -5.17 11.90
N GLY A 151 -9.12 -5.23 11.14
CA GLY A 151 -7.97 -4.36 11.35
C GLY A 151 -8.31 -2.87 11.25
N GLY A 152 -9.13 -2.49 10.27
CA GLY A 152 -9.61 -1.12 10.10
C GLY A 152 -10.46 -0.63 11.31
N ILE A 153 -11.34 -1.46 11.82
CA ILE A 153 -12.14 -1.18 13.01
C ILE A 153 -11.25 -0.99 14.24
N VAL A 154 -10.33 -1.93 14.49
CA VAL A 154 -9.40 -1.86 15.62
C VAL A 154 -8.50 -0.63 15.52
N GLY A 155 -7.98 -0.31 14.34
CA GLY A 155 -7.20 0.90 14.11
C GLY A 155 -7.99 2.18 14.43
N THR A 156 -9.24 2.25 14.01
CA THR A 156 -10.12 3.41 14.27
C THR A 156 -10.42 3.56 15.76
N ILE A 157 -10.64 2.44 16.47
CA ILE A 157 -10.82 2.44 17.92
C ILE A 157 -9.55 2.89 18.65
N ALA A 158 -8.39 2.33 18.26
CA ALA A 158 -7.10 2.67 18.86
C ALA A 158 -6.73 4.15 18.68
N MET A 159 -7.11 4.76 17.57
CA MET A 159 -6.94 6.19 17.31
C MET A 159 -7.99 7.08 18.01
N GLY A 160 -8.96 6.51 18.72
CA GLY A 160 -10.04 7.26 19.38
C GLY A 160 -11.04 7.90 18.41
N LYS A 161 -11.10 7.45 17.16
CA LYS A 161 -11.89 8.03 16.07
C LYS A 161 -13.17 7.22 15.75
N THR A 162 -13.74 6.55 16.75
CA THR A 162 -14.93 5.69 16.59
C THR A 162 -16.15 6.41 16.03
N LYS A 163 -16.32 7.68 16.38
CA LYS A 163 -17.44 8.52 15.86
C LYS A 163 -17.31 8.80 14.35
N GLU A 164 -16.10 8.79 13.83
CA GLU A 164 -15.79 9.05 12.43
C GLU A 164 -15.68 7.76 11.60
N MET A 165 -15.89 6.60 12.21
CA MET A 165 -15.72 5.28 11.58
C MET A 165 -16.50 5.17 10.26
N GLY A 166 -17.76 5.57 10.23
CA GLY A 166 -18.57 5.56 9.00
C GLY A 166 -17.98 6.43 7.90
N HIS A 167 -17.45 7.60 8.25
CA HIS A 167 -16.77 8.47 7.29
C HIS A 167 -15.50 7.80 6.71
N TYR A 168 -14.68 7.17 7.53
CA TYR A 168 -13.48 6.47 7.06
C TYR A 168 -13.82 5.30 6.16
N PHE A 169 -14.85 4.51 6.48
CA PHE A 169 -15.32 3.43 5.61
C PHE A 169 -15.82 3.97 4.26
N THR A 170 -16.65 5.01 4.26
CA THR A 170 -17.15 5.62 3.02
C THR A 170 -16.02 6.21 2.19
N ALA A 171 -15.08 6.90 2.81
CA ALA A 171 -13.91 7.46 2.12
C ALA A 171 -13.00 6.36 1.55
N GLY A 172 -12.84 5.25 2.29
CA GLY A 172 -12.11 4.07 1.83
C GLY A 172 -12.76 3.44 0.59
N LEU A 173 -14.07 3.20 0.64
CA LEU A 173 -14.83 2.66 -0.48
C LEU A 173 -14.79 3.58 -1.71
N ALA A 174 -14.90 4.89 -1.51
CA ALA A 174 -14.78 5.86 -2.59
C ALA A 174 -13.40 5.81 -3.27
N LYS A 175 -12.31 5.67 -2.49
CA LYS A 175 -10.95 5.48 -3.04
C LYS A 175 -10.77 4.16 -3.76
N MET A 176 -11.45 3.10 -3.31
CA MET A 176 -11.40 1.77 -3.93
C MET A 176 -12.23 1.68 -5.22
N SER A 177 -13.15 2.59 -5.47
CA SER A 177 -14.06 2.53 -6.63
C SER A 177 -13.32 2.46 -7.97
N GLY A 178 -12.25 3.24 -8.15
CA GLY A 178 -11.42 3.20 -9.36
C GLY A 178 -10.73 1.85 -9.57
N VAL A 179 -10.23 1.24 -8.49
CA VAL A 179 -9.59 -0.08 -8.54
C VAL A 179 -10.63 -1.16 -8.83
N ALA A 180 -11.80 -1.09 -8.20
CA ALA A 180 -12.88 -2.03 -8.45
C ALA A 180 -13.33 -1.99 -9.93
N MET A 181 -13.50 -0.79 -10.50
CA MET A 181 -13.84 -0.62 -11.91
C MET A 181 -12.74 -1.16 -12.84
N LEU A 182 -11.47 -0.95 -12.49
CA LEU A 182 -10.34 -1.50 -13.23
C LEU A 182 -10.36 -3.04 -13.20
N LEU A 183 -10.59 -3.66 -12.04
CA LEU A 183 -10.67 -5.11 -11.89
C LEU A 183 -11.86 -5.70 -12.68
N VAL A 184 -13.02 -5.06 -12.63
CA VAL A 184 -14.19 -5.46 -13.45
C VAL A 184 -13.86 -5.36 -14.94
N GLY A 185 -13.28 -4.26 -15.40
CA GLY A 185 -12.90 -4.06 -16.80
C GLY A 185 -11.87 -5.06 -17.29
N THR A 186 -10.81 -5.29 -16.51
CA THR A 186 -9.75 -6.26 -16.87
C THR A 186 -10.27 -7.70 -16.80
N GLY A 187 -11.12 -8.03 -15.82
CA GLY A 187 -11.77 -9.32 -15.70
C GLY A 187 -12.71 -9.62 -16.88
N ALA A 188 -13.51 -8.64 -17.29
CA ALA A 188 -14.37 -8.75 -18.47
C ALA A 188 -13.54 -8.96 -19.75
N LEU A 189 -12.45 -8.20 -19.93
CA LEU A 189 -11.56 -8.35 -21.08
C LEU A 189 -10.89 -9.73 -21.09
N ALA A 190 -10.37 -10.18 -19.96
CA ALA A 190 -9.79 -11.51 -19.81
C ALA A 190 -10.82 -12.63 -20.11
N GLY A 191 -12.07 -12.45 -19.63
CA GLY A 191 -13.17 -13.35 -19.92
C GLY A 191 -13.51 -13.42 -21.41
N ILE A 192 -13.51 -12.29 -22.11
CA ILE A 192 -13.73 -12.25 -23.56
C ILE A 192 -12.59 -12.98 -24.29
N ILE A 193 -11.34 -12.70 -23.95
CA ILE A 193 -10.17 -13.33 -24.57
C ILE A 193 -10.21 -14.85 -24.35
N SER A 194 -10.45 -15.30 -23.12
CA SER A 194 -10.45 -16.73 -22.77
C SER A 194 -11.60 -17.54 -23.39
N ASN A 195 -12.72 -16.86 -23.74
CA ASN A 195 -13.90 -17.48 -24.35
C ASN A 195 -14.04 -17.18 -25.88
N SER A 196 -13.00 -16.62 -26.48
CA SER A 196 -12.95 -16.32 -27.91
C SER A 196 -11.83 -17.10 -28.61
N SER A 197 -11.83 -17.10 -29.95
CA SER A 197 -10.74 -17.64 -30.77
C SER A 197 -9.42 -16.84 -30.66
N LEU A 198 -9.36 -15.77 -29.88
CA LEU A 198 -8.15 -15.01 -29.60
C LEU A 198 -7.20 -15.74 -28.64
N LYS A 199 -7.63 -16.86 -28.07
CA LYS A 199 -6.82 -17.70 -27.18
C LYS A 199 -5.89 -18.63 -27.95
N ASP A 200 -6.22 -18.97 -29.20
CA ASP A 200 -5.47 -19.86 -30.09
C ASP A 200 -4.51 -19.07 -30.99
#